data_ed4ab37a79328cc235f17b5cc7d48d44
#
_entry.id   ed4ab37a79328cc235f17b5cc7d48d44
#
_cell.length_a   1.000
_cell.length_b   1.000
_cell.length_c   1.000
_cell.angle_alpha   90.00
_cell.angle_beta   90.00
_cell.angle_gamma   90.00
#
_symmetry.space_group_name_H-M   'P 1'
#
loop_
_entity.id
_entity.type
_entity.pdbx_description
1 polymer ?
#
loop_
_entity_poly.entity_id
_entity_poly.type
_entity_poly.pdbx_seq_one_letter_code
_entity_poly.pdbx_strand_id
1 'polypeptide(L)'
;LREVMLRAEPLTTSRWLNRTKELLHDLNTGRIPLTHDSLDQLPKRKAAEHLRALLIAAEILDPDPSRPLRHLENAIPDLLATLNEEHRRLVTRWVKWAVLPRLRTIGEPGRLGTAAANARRKIEQTTYFLAALEHDGRDLGECTQHNIDIWFAGPGAVRWLVGPFLTWARQRGHLPQDLTKPPTYKGTPEAPADAEERWQIAQR
;
A
#
# COMPACT_ATOMS: atom_id res chain seq x y z
N LEU A 1 -10.36 25.78 12.20
CA LEU A 1 -11.16 24.60 11.82
C LEU A 1 -12.50 25.01 11.18
N ARG A 2 -13.26 25.95 11.79
CA ARG A 2 -14.56 26.41 11.28
C ARG A 2 -14.47 26.93 9.84
N GLU A 3 -13.50 27.77 9.52
CA GLU A 3 -13.32 28.34 8.18
C GLU A 3 -12.97 27.28 7.13
N VAL A 4 -12.16 26.28 7.48
CA VAL A 4 -11.80 25.18 6.60
C VAL A 4 -13.03 24.28 6.34
N MET A 5 -13.87 24.07 7.36
CA MET A 5 -15.09 23.28 7.21
C MET A 5 -16.18 23.98 6.41
N LEU A 6 -16.25 25.31 6.44
CA LEU A 6 -17.20 26.09 5.66
C LEU A 6 -16.92 26.09 4.15
N ARG A 7 -15.72 25.70 3.72
CA ARG A 7 -15.35 25.53 2.30
C ARG A 7 -15.77 24.18 1.71
N ALA A 8 -16.16 23.21 2.55
CA ALA A 8 -16.63 21.90 2.11
C ALA A 8 -18.14 21.91 1.87
N GLU A 9 -18.63 20.96 1.04
CA GLU A 9 -20.07 20.83 0.78
C GLU A 9 -20.86 20.61 2.08
N PRO A 10 -21.91 21.41 2.35
CA PRO A 10 -22.62 21.43 3.65
C PRO A 10 -23.17 20.06 4.08
N LEU A 11 -23.74 19.29 3.15
CA LEU A 11 -24.32 17.97 3.44
C LEU A 11 -23.25 16.93 3.84
N THR A 12 -22.12 16.96 3.18
CA THR A 12 -20.98 16.06 3.45
C THR A 12 -20.39 16.40 4.82
N THR A 13 -20.23 17.68 5.12
CA THR A 13 -19.72 18.18 6.40
C THR A 13 -20.66 17.81 7.56
N SER A 14 -21.97 17.98 7.42
CA SER A 14 -22.97 17.64 8.45
C SER A 14 -22.96 16.13 8.75
N ARG A 15 -22.97 15.29 7.71
CA ARG A 15 -22.89 13.82 7.88
C ARG A 15 -21.59 13.38 8.56
N TRP A 16 -20.49 14.00 8.21
CA TRP A 16 -19.20 13.72 8.82
C TRP A 16 -19.18 14.12 10.29
N LEU A 17 -19.66 15.34 10.64
CA LEU A 17 -19.75 15.81 12.01
C LEU A 17 -20.58 14.88 12.89
N ASN A 18 -21.73 14.42 12.40
CA ASN A 18 -22.58 13.50 13.14
C ASN A 18 -21.87 12.13 13.40
N ARG A 19 -21.08 11.66 12.46
CA ARG A 19 -20.33 10.40 12.61
C ARG A 19 -19.10 10.50 13.50
N THR A 20 -18.55 11.70 13.66
CA THR A 20 -17.31 11.96 14.40
C THR A 20 -17.55 12.75 15.69
N LYS A 21 -18.80 12.99 16.08
CA LYS A 21 -19.18 13.81 17.25
C LYS A 21 -18.46 13.35 18.54
N GLU A 22 -18.50 12.06 18.82
CA GLU A 22 -17.84 11.48 20.00
C GLU A 22 -16.32 11.67 19.96
N LEU A 23 -15.72 11.40 18.81
CA LEU A 23 -14.29 11.59 18.59
C LEU A 23 -13.87 13.05 18.79
N LEU A 24 -14.63 13.99 18.24
CA LEU A 24 -14.38 15.43 18.42
C LEU A 24 -14.53 15.84 19.88
N HIS A 25 -15.49 15.27 20.59
CA HIS A 25 -15.67 15.50 22.03
C HIS A 25 -14.48 14.97 22.83
N ASP A 26 -14.02 13.75 22.55
CA ASP A 26 -12.87 13.12 23.23
C ASP A 26 -11.55 13.86 22.98
N LEU A 27 -11.35 14.38 21.77
CA LEU A 27 -10.23 15.27 21.46
C LEU A 27 -10.33 16.61 22.19
N ASN A 28 -11.51 17.23 22.23
CA ASN A 28 -11.71 18.52 22.88
C ASN A 28 -11.59 18.43 24.41
N THR A 29 -11.96 17.30 25.00
CA THR A 29 -11.84 17.06 26.46
C THR A 29 -10.45 16.53 26.87
N GLY A 30 -9.55 16.33 25.92
CA GLY A 30 -8.21 15.79 26.18
C GLY A 30 -8.18 14.30 26.53
N ARG A 31 -9.29 13.57 26.38
CA ARG A 31 -9.30 12.10 26.55
C ARG A 31 -8.43 11.39 25.53
N ILE A 32 -8.39 11.93 24.32
CA ILE A 32 -7.51 11.48 23.25
C ILE A 32 -6.53 12.62 22.98
N PRO A 33 -5.20 12.40 23.11
CA PRO A 33 -4.21 13.40 22.76
C PRO A 33 -4.31 13.79 21.28
N LEU A 34 -4.13 15.07 20.97
CA LEU A 34 -4.17 15.57 19.61
C LEU A 34 -2.81 15.35 18.92
N THR A 35 -2.52 14.11 18.61
CA THR A 35 -1.28 13.68 17.94
C THR A 35 -1.56 12.80 16.74
N HIS A 36 -0.58 12.69 15.82
CA HIS A 36 -0.68 11.77 14.70
C HIS A 36 -0.89 10.32 15.15
N ASP A 37 -0.16 9.88 16.17
CA ASP A 37 -0.21 8.50 16.67
C ASP A 37 -1.57 8.17 17.29
N SER A 38 -2.17 9.09 18.03
CA SER A 38 -3.52 8.91 18.59
C SER A 38 -4.58 8.80 17.47
N LEU A 39 -4.45 9.61 16.43
CA LEU A 39 -5.34 9.52 15.25
C LEU A 39 -5.15 8.22 14.47
N ASP A 40 -3.95 7.64 14.48
CA ASP A 40 -3.65 6.37 13.81
C ASP A 40 -4.25 5.15 14.52
N GLN A 41 -4.46 5.24 15.82
CA GLN A 41 -5.07 4.19 16.65
C GLN A 41 -6.60 4.15 16.52
N LEU A 42 -7.22 5.14 15.87
CA LEU A 42 -8.66 5.21 15.75
C LEU A 42 -9.21 4.12 14.79
N PRO A 43 -10.32 3.45 15.17
CA PRO A 43 -10.87 2.34 14.39
C PRO A 43 -11.42 2.79 13.02
N LYS A 44 -11.88 4.03 12.89
CA LYS A 44 -12.44 4.60 11.66
C LYS A 44 -11.39 5.36 10.86
N ARG A 45 -10.45 4.65 10.24
CA ARG A 45 -9.32 5.23 9.50
C ARG A 45 -9.67 6.39 8.56
N LYS A 46 -10.72 6.25 7.74
CA LYS A 46 -11.11 7.31 6.79
C LYS A 46 -11.54 8.60 7.49
N ALA A 47 -12.25 8.49 8.61
CA ALA A 47 -12.66 9.65 9.39
C ALA A 47 -11.45 10.31 10.08
N ALA A 48 -10.53 9.52 10.61
CA ALA A 48 -9.28 9.99 11.22
C ALA A 48 -8.38 10.72 10.19
N GLU A 49 -8.24 10.18 8.97
CA GLU A 49 -7.47 10.84 7.90
C GLU A 49 -8.10 12.16 7.47
N HIS A 50 -9.42 12.21 7.33
CA HIS A 50 -10.12 13.44 6.99
C HIS A 50 -9.96 14.49 8.11
N LEU A 51 -10.10 14.07 9.38
CA LEU A 51 -9.88 14.95 10.52
C LEU A 51 -8.46 15.48 10.56
N ARG A 52 -7.46 14.60 10.34
CA ARG A 52 -6.05 14.99 10.28
C ARG A 52 -5.80 16.05 9.20
N ALA A 53 -6.35 15.85 8.00
CA ALA A 53 -6.23 16.83 6.93
C ALA A 53 -6.84 18.19 7.32
N LEU A 54 -7.99 18.20 8.00
CA LEU A 54 -8.60 19.42 8.50
C LEU A 54 -7.76 20.10 9.60
N LEU A 55 -7.18 19.32 10.52
CA LEU A 55 -6.34 19.85 11.60
C LEU A 55 -5.04 20.44 11.08
N ILE A 56 -4.43 19.81 10.09
CA ILE A 56 -3.25 20.34 9.40
C ILE A 56 -3.60 21.61 8.62
N ALA A 57 -4.70 21.61 7.87
CA ALA A 57 -5.14 22.79 7.13
C ALA A 57 -5.56 23.97 8.03
N ALA A 58 -5.92 23.70 9.28
CA ALA A 58 -6.21 24.69 10.30
C ALA A 58 -4.99 25.07 11.16
N GLU A 59 -3.80 24.59 10.83
CA GLU A 59 -2.54 24.83 11.56
C GLU A 59 -2.60 24.42 13.06
N ILE A 60 -3.47 23.45 13.39
CA ILE A 60 -3.63 22.90 14.75
C ILE A 60 -2.70 21.71 14.96
N LEU A 61 -2.41 20.96 13.88
CA LEU A 61 -1.53 19.80 13.89
C LEU A 61 -0.45 20.00 12.80
N ASP A 62 0.81 19.89 13.19
CA ASP A 62 1.91 20.02 12.25
C ASP A 62 1.92 18.88 11.21
N PRO A 63 2.25 19.14 9.95
CA PRO A 63 2.40 18.06 8.96
C PRO A 63 3.51 17.08 9.36
N ASP A 64 3.22 15.77 9.27
CA ASP A 64 4.24 14.73 9.44
C ASP A 64 4.55 14.05 8.09
N PRO A 65 5.54 14.54 7.35
CA PRO A 65 5.89 13.98 6.05
C PRO A 65 6.49 12.56 6.15
N SER A 66 7.02 12.17 7.31
CA SER A 66 7.64 10.86 7.53
C SER A 66 6.61 9.76 7.84
N ARG A 67 5.39 10.14 8.21
CA ARG A 67 4.34 9.23 8.66
C ARG A 67 4.07 8.04 7.70
N PRO A 68 3.95 8.22 6.37
CA PRO A 68 3.70 7.09 5.47
C PRO A 68 4.81 6.03 5.53
N LEU A 69 6.07 6.45 5.68
CA LEU A 69 7.20 5.54 5.82
C LEU A 69 7.16 4.81 7.17
N ARG A 70 6.93 5.53 8.28
CA ARG A 70 6.81 4.96 9.61
C ARG A 70 5.67 3.94 9.70
N HIS A 71 4.52 4.22 9.08
CA HIS A 71 3.40 3.28 9.00
C HIS A 71 3.76 2.01 8.23
N LEU A 72 4.50 2.15 7.13
CA LEU A 72 4.97 0.98 6.40
C LEU A 72 5.95 0.16 7.27
N GLU A 73 6.94 0.80 7.88
CA GLU A 73 7.93 0.13 8.74
C GLU A 73 7.26 -0.63 9.89
N ASN A 74 6.28 -0.02 10.55
CA ASN A 74 5.52 -0.67 11.64
C ASN A 74 4.64 -1.83 11.16
N ALA A 75 4.18 -1.81 9.92
CA ALA A 75 3.34 -2.88 9.37
C ALA A 75 4.14 -4.09 8.88
N ILE A 76 5.45 -3.98 8.67
CA ILE A 76 6.28 -5.06 8.11
C ILE A 76 6.18 -6.36 8.92
N PRO A 77 6.30 -6.37 10.26
CA PRO A 77 6.20 -7.59 11.05
C PRO A 77 4.89 -8.35 10.80
N ASP A 78 3.77 -7.63 10.80
CA ASP A 78 2.44 -8.21 10.57
C ASP A 78 2.28 -8.74 9.14
N LEU A 79 2.80 -8.00 8.16
CA LEU A 79 2.78 -8.44 6.76
C LEU A 79 3.53 -9.74 6.53
N LEU A 80 4.56 -10.00 7.31
CA LEU A 80 5.42 -11.18 7.17
C LEU A 80 5.07 -12.30 8.16
N ALA A 81 4.06 -12.13 9.02
CA ALA A 81 3.75 -13.04 10.12
C ALA A 81 3.41 -14.47 9.66
N THR A 82 2.84 -14.61 8.45
CA THR A 82 2.43 -15.91 7.89
C THR A 82 3.57 -16.72 7.28
N LEU A 83 4.71 -16.11 7.03
CA LEU A 83 5.86 -16.77 6.40
C LEU A 83 6.67 -17.57 7.43
N ASN A 84 7.30 -18.66 6.97
CA ASN A 84 8.34 -19.34 7.73
C ASN A 84 9.53 -18.41 8.03
N GLU A 85 10.40 -18.81 8.92
CA GLU A 85 11.51 -17.97 9.40
C GLU A 85 12.51 -17.63 8.27
N GLU A 86 12.77 -18.55 7.36
CA GLU A 86 13.71 -18.34 6.27
C GLU A 86 13.19 -17.28 5.27
N HIS A 87 11.97 -17.44 4.78
CA HIS A 87 11.35 -16.47 3.88
C HIS A 87 11.14 -15.12 4.55
N ARG A 88 10.78 -15.11 5.83
CA ARG A 88 10.64 -13.87 6.62
C ARG A 88 11.96 -13.10 6.66
N ARG A 89 13.09 -13.76 6.95
CA ARG A 89 14.43 -13.15 6.93
C ARG A 89 14.79 -12.62 5.55
N LEU A 90 14.47 -13.38 4.52
CA LEU A 90 14.76 -12.99 3.14
C LEU A 90 13.99 -11.72 2.72
N VAL A 91 12.69 -11.69 2.96
CA VAL A 91 11.86 -10.50 2.66
C VAL A 91 12.26 -9.31 3.50
N THR A 92 12.56 -9.51 4.79
CA THR A 92 13.07 -8.44 5.66
C THR A 92 14.35 -7.83 5.10
N ARG A 93 15.27 -8.66 4.60
CA ARG A 93 16.50 -8.19 3.95
C ARG A 93 16.21 -7.39 2.68
N TRP A 94 15.31 -7.89 1.83
CA TRP A 94 14.89 -7.15 0.63
C TRP A 94 14.28 -5.80 0.98
N VAL A 95 13.36 -5.77 1.94
CA VAL A 95 12.71 -4.54 2.37
C VAL A 95 13.72 -3.54 2.92
N LYS A 96 14.61 -3.98 3.81
CA LYS A 96 15.63 -3.15 4.45
C LYS A 96 16.63 -2.55 3.45
N TRP A 97 17.04 -3.31 2.44
CA TRP A 97 18.13 -2.91 1.56
C TRP A 97 17.70 -2.44 0.17
N ALA A 98 16.48 -2.77 -0.27
CA ALA A 98 16.01 -2.40 -1.61
C ALA A 98 14.74 -1.53 -1.60
N VAL A 99 13.85 -1.68 -0.62
CA VAL A 99 12.58 -0.94 -0.61
C VAL A 99 12.70 0.35 0.20
N LEU A 100 13.03 0.25 1.49
CA LEU A 100 13.07 1.41 2.39
C LEU A 100 14.07 2.49 1.96
N PRO A 101 15.30 2.19 1.49
CA PRO A 101 16.23 3.23 1.05
C PRO A 101 15.66 4.10 -0.08
N ARG A 102 14.94 3.49 -1.03
CA ARG A 102 14.30 4.22 -2.13
C ARG A 102 13.17 5.14 -1.65
N LEU A 103 12.43 4.72 -0.63
CA LEU A 103 11.37 5.56 -0.05
C LEU A 103 11.96 6.75 0.70
N ARG A 104 13.07 6.55 1.41
CA ARG A 104 13.74 7.60 2.18
C ARG A 104 14.35 8.71 1.32
N THR A 105 14.58 8.46 0.02
CA THR A 105 15.06 9.49 -0.92
C THR A 105 13.92 10.37 -1.47
N ILE A 106 12.65 10.05 -1.18
CA ILE A 106 11.50 10.83 -1.67
C ILE A 106 11.25 11.99 -0.72
N GLY A 107 11.60 13.20 -1.16
CA GLY A 107 11.43 14.43 -0.35
C GLY A 107 10.00 15.02 -0.39
N GLU A 108 9.17 14.61 -1.36
CA GLU A 108 7.82 15.14 -1.54
C GLU A 108 6.77 14.29 -0.80
N PRO A 109 6.05 14.86 0.20
CA PRO A 109 5.15 14.08 1.06
C PRO A 109 4.04 13.34 0.31
N GLY A 110 3.44 13.95 -0.70
CA GLY A 110 2.37 13.33 -1.51
C GLY A 110 2.87 12.11 -2.31
N ARG A 111 4.07 12.21 -2.87
CA ARG A 111 4.74 11.11 -3.57
C ARG A 111 5.17 10.01 -2.62
N LEU A 112 5.64 10.36 -1.42
CA LEU A 112 6.02 9.39 -0.40
C LEU A 112 4.82 8.53 0.03
N GLY A 113 3.65 9.14 0.25
CA GLY A 113 2.42 8.42 0.60
C GLY A 113 2.03 7.36 -0.44
N THR A 114 2.02 7.76 -1.72
CA THR A 114 1.72 6.84 -2.83
C THR A 114 2.80 5.75 -2.97
N ALA A 115 4.07 6.11 -2.84
CA ALA A 115 5.18 5.18 -2.95
C ALA A 115 5.19 4.16 -1.80
N ALA A 116 4.90 4.58 -0.56
CA ALA A 116 4.78 3.71 0.60
C ALA A 116 3.60 2.73 0.46
N ALA A 117 2.44 3.21 -0.02
CA ALA A 117 1.29 2.34 -0.30
C ALA A 117 1.60 1.30 -1.39
N ASN A 118 2.29 1.68 -2.45
CA ASN A 118 2.73 0.76 -3.50
C ASN A 118 3.80 -0.23 -2.98
N ALA A 119 4.71 0.21 -2.12
CA ALA A 119 5.70 -0.67 -1.49
C ALA A 119 5.01 -1.71 -0.59
N ARG A 120 4.03 -1.30 0.21
CA ARG A 120 3.21 -2.21 1.01
C ARG A 120 2.58 -3.31 0.14
N ARG A 121 1.92 -2.95 -0.97
CA ARG A 121 1.33 -3.92 -1.90
C ARG A 121 2.36 -4.88 -2.49
N LYS A 122 3.57 -4.40 -2.79
CA LYS A 122 4.67 -5.27 -3.27
C LYS A 122 5.09 -6.28 -2.21
N ILE A 123 5.20 -5.85 -0.95
CA ILE A 123 5.52 -6.73 0.17
C ILE A 123 4.41 -7.77 0.36
N GLU A 124 3.14 -7.35 0.38
CA GLU A 124 1.98 -8.24 0.48
C GLU A 124 1.97 -9.30 -0.63
N GLN A 125 2.16 -8.90 -1.89
CA GLN A 125 2.19 -9.86 -3.00
C GLN A 125 3.41 -10.80 -2.94
N THR A 126 4.53 -10.31 -2.44
CA THR A 126 5.71 -11.16 -2.19
C THR A 126 5.41 -12.19 -1.09
N THR A 127 4.76 -11.78 -0.02
CA THR A 127 4.35 -12.69 1.07
C THR A 127 3.39 -13.76 0.56
N TYR A 128 2.38 -13.38 -0.24
CA TYR A 128 1.45 -14.36 -0.82
C TYR A 128 2.14 -15.34 -1.78
N PHE A 129 3.07 -14.87 -2.59
CA PHE A 129 3.84 -15.73 -3.47
C PHE A 129 4.68 -16.75 -2.69
N LEU A 130 5.40 -16.31 -1.67
CA LEU A 130 6.21 -17.18 -0.84
C LEU A 130 5.36 -18.15 -0.02
N ALA A 131 4.24 -17.71 0.53
CA ALA A 131 3.29 -18.59 1.23
C ALA A 131 2.71 -19.67 0.30
N ALA A 132 2.49 -19.36 -0.98
CA ALA A 132 2.08 -20.37 -1.96
C ALA A 132 3.19 -21.40 -2.21
N LEU A 133 4.46 -20.99 -2.30
CA LEU A 133 5.59 -21.92 -2.40
C LEU A 133 5.70 -22.80 -1.15
N GLU A 134 5.57 -22.24 0.05
CA GLU A 134 5.57 -22.97 1.32
C GLU A 134 4.44 -24.00 1.38
N HIS A 135 3.26 -23.64 0.89
CA HIS A 135 2.12 -24.57 0.81
C HIS A 135 2.44 -25.79 -0.09
N ASP A 136 3.20 -25.57 -1.16
CA ASP A 136 3.67 -26.63 -2.05
C ASP A 136 4.91 -27.36 -1.49
N GLY A 137 5.33 -27.07 -0.27
CA GLY A 137 6.50 -27.67 0.40
C GLY A 137 7.83 -27.28 -0.24
N ARG A 138 7.93 -26.10 -0.84
CA ARG A 138 9.13 -25.62 -1.58
C ARG A 138 9.70 -24.35 -0.95
N ASP A 139 11.01 -24.27 -0.97
CA ASP A 139 11.74 -23.05 -0.70
C ASP A 139 11.93 -22.21 -1.97
N LEU A 140 12.30 -20.94 -1.80
CA LEU A 140 12.52 -20.05 -2.95
C LEU A 140 13.64 -20.53 -3.89
N GLY A 141 14.67 -21.18 -3.34
CA GLY A 141 15.77 -21.79 -4.12
C GLY A 141 15.33 -22.96 -5.00
N GLU A 142 14.23 -23.61 -4.65
CA GLU A 142 13.61 -24.73 -5.36
C GLU A 142 12.47 -24.27 -6.30
N CYS A 143 12.25 -22.97 -6.40
CA CYS A 143 11.23 -22.40 -7.28
C CYS A 143 11.51 -22.79 -8.73
N THR A 144 10.48 -23.27 -9.42
CA THR A 144 10.53 -23.66 -10.82
C THR A 144 9.86 -22.63 -11.73
N GLN A 145 10.11 -22.71 -13.05
CA GLN A 145 9.39 -21.88 -14.02
C GLN A 145 7.87 -22.08 -13.91
N HIS A 146 7.44 -23.30 -13.66
CA HIS A 146 6.01 -23.63 -13.47
C HIS A 146 5.39 -22.88 -12.31
N ASN A 147 6.07 -22.73 -11.16
CA ASN A 147 5.58 -21.94 -10.03
C ASN A 147 5.41 -20.46 -10.41
N ILE A 148 6.37 -19.91 -11.17
CA ILE A 148 6.31 -18.54 -11.69
C ILE A 148 5.10 -18.37 -12.63
N ASP A 149 4.94 -19.29 -13.58
CA ASP A 149 3.88 -19.23 -14.59
C ASP A 149 2.50 -19.36 -13.96
N ILE A 150 2.29 -20.30 -13.04
CA ILE A 150 1.03 -20.44 -12.27
C ILE A 150 0.74 -19.16 -11.48
N TRP A 151 1.74 -18.59 -10.82
CA TRP A 151 1.54 -17.35 -10.08
C TRP A 151 1.04 -16.24 -10.99
N PHE A 152 1.68 -16.01 -12.13
CA PHE A 152 1.30 -14.92 -13.03
C PHE A 152 0.03 -15.21 -13.85
N ALA A 153 -0.31 -16.48 -14.10
CA ALA A 153 -1.56 -16.88 -14.75
C ALA A 153 -2.81 -16.70 -13.85
N GLY A 154 -2.60 -16.61 -12.53
CA GLY A 154 -3.72 -16.45 -11.59
C GLY A 154 -4.41 -15.09 -11.73
N PRO A 155 -5.67 -14.99 -11.23
CA PRO A 155 -6.48 -13.79 -11.37
C PRO A 155 -5.88 -12.60 -10.60
N GLY A 156 -5.99 -11.42 -11.19
CA GLY A 156 -5.64 -10.15 -10.56
C GLY A 156 -4.32 -9.52 -11.04
N ALA A 157 -4.45 -8.28 -11.54
CA ALA A 157 -3.31 -7.49 -12.02
C ALA A 157 -2.23 -7.20 -10.94
N VAL A 158 -2.57 -7.34 -9.66
CA VAL A 158 -1.65 -7.09 -8.54
C VAL A 158 -0.53 -8.12 -8.40
N ARG A 159 -0.67 -9.32 -8.99
CA ARG A 159 0.37 -10.37 -8.94
C ARG A 159 1.70 -9.94 -9.55
N TRP A 160 1.68 -8.99 -10.49
CA TRP A 160 2.88 -8.41 -11.09
C TRP A 160 3.74 -7.62 -10.10
N LEU A 161 3.19 -7.25 -8.95
CA LEU A 161 3.90 -6.51 -7.90
C LEU A 161 5.00 -7.34 -7.20
N VAL A 162 5.01 -8.67 -7.35
CA VAL A 162 6.10 -9.53 -6.89
C VAL A 162 7.38 -9.36 -7.72
N GLY A 163 7.27 -8.88 -8.98
CA GLY A 163 8.37 -8.79 -9.92
C GLY A 163 9.66 -8.13 -9.41
N PRO A 164 9.59 -7.00 -8.68
CA PRO A 164 10.78 -6.38 -8.08
C PRO A 164 11.51 -7.27 -7.08
N PHE A 165 10.78 -8.05 -6.27
CA PHE A 165 11.36 -9.03 -5.37
C PHE A 165 12.04 -10.17 -6.12
N LEU A 166 11.39 -10.77 -7.10
CA LEU A 166 11.96 -11.85 -7.93
C LEU A 166 13.24 -11.39 -8.63
N THR A 167 13.24 -10.16 -9.16
CA THR A 167 14.44 -9.58 -9.77
C THR A 167 15.58 -9.45 -8.77
N TRP A 168 15.28 -8.93 -7.57
CA TRP A 168 16.26 -8.77 -6.50
C TRP A 168 16.77 -10.14 -6.00
N ALA A 169 15.87 -11.11 -5.78
CA ALA A 169 16.21 -12.45 -5.31
C ALA A 169 17.12 -13.17 -6.30
N ARG A 170 16.82 -13.09 -7.61
CA ARG A 170 17.67 -13.67 -8.68
C ARG A 170 19.05 -13.02 -8.68
N GLN A 171 19.15 -11.69 -8.62
CA GLN A 171 20.43 -10.96 -8.59
C GLN A 171 21.31 -11.34 -7.38
N ARG A 172 20.69 -11.80 -6.29
CA ARG A 172 21.37 -12.21 -5.05
C ARG A 172 21.58 -13.70 -4.92
N GLY A 173 21.22 -14.49 -5.96
CA GLY A 173 21.39 -15.94 -5.96
C GLY A 173 20.40 -16.70 -5.07
N HIS A 174 19.30 -16.06 -4.64
CA HIS A 174 18.24 -16.70 -3.86
C HIS A 174 17.16 -17.35 -4.73
N LEU A 175 17.20 -17.12 -6.03
CA LEU A 175 16.29 -17.68 -7.03
C LEU A 175 17.13 -18.25 -8.19
N PRO A 176 16.79 -19.41 -8.78
CA PRO A 176 17.46 -19.93 -9.96
C PRO A 176 17.58 -18.91 -11.08
N GLN A 177 18.74 -18.88 -11.75
CA GLN A 177 19.09 -17.83 -12.73
C GLN A 177 18.34 -17.96 -14.06
N ASP A 178 17.92 -19.16 -14.41
CA ASP A 178 17.21 -19.53 -15.63
C ASP A 178 15.72 -19.16 -15.60
N LEU A 179 15.19 -18.81 -14.43
CA LEU A 179 13.78 -18.43 -14.28
C LEU A 179 13.51 -17.06 -14.88
N THR A 180 12.44 -16.99 -15.67
CA THR A 180 11.99 -15.76 -16.32
C THR A 180 10.57 -15.40 -15.87
N LYS A 181 10.35 -14.14 -15.56
CA LYS A 181 8.98 -13.68 -15.39
C LYS A 181 8.35 -13.48 -16.77
N PRO A 182 7.05 -13.77 -16.95
CA PRO A 182 6.37 -13.46 -18.20
C PRO A 182 6.52 -11.98 -18.54
N PRO A 183 6.62 -11.63 -19.85
CA PRO A 183 6.64 -10.23 -20.25
C PRO A 183 5.38 -9.54 -19.75
N THR A 184 5.51 -8.34 -19.16
CA THR A 184 4.34 -7.54 -18.81
C THR A 184 3.63 -7.19 -20.11
N TYR A 185 2.40 -7.65 -20.27
CA TYR A 185 1.57 -7.25 -21.40
C TYR A 185 1.40 -5.72 -21.32
N LYS A 186 2.14 -5.02 -22.11
CA LYS A 186 1.85 -3.64 -22.44
C LYS A 186 0.77 -3.75 -23.49
N GLY A 187 -0.50 -3.70 -23.06
CA GLY A 187 -1.60 -3.62 -24.00
C GLY A 187 -1.23 -2.64 -25.10
N THR A 188 -1.33 -3.05 -26.35
CA THR A 188 -1.33 -2.07 -27.45
C THR A 188 -2.35 -1.03 -27.03
N PRO A 189 -2.03 0.27 -27.03
CA PRO A 189 -3.05 1.27 -26.82
C PRO A 189 -4.12 0.97 -27.88
N GLU A 190 -5.25 0.38 -27.49
CA GLU A 190 -6.41 0.40 -28.33
C GLU A 190 -6.62 1.88 -28.67
N ALA A 191 -6.69 2.17 -29.95
CA ALA A 191 -7.08 3.50 -30.39
C ALA A 191 -8.31 3.87 -29.55
N PRO A 192 -8.29 5.03 -28.86
CA PRO A 192 -9.37 5.38 -27.95
C PRO A 192 -10.68 5.17 -28.70
N ALA A 193 -11.54 4.29 -28.15
CA ALA A 193 -12.85 4.01 -28.72
C ALA A 193 -13.50 5.32 -29.14
N ASP A 194 -13.98 5.43 -30.37
CA ASP A 194 -14.60 6.65 -30.84
C ASP A 194 -15.85 6.98 -29.99
N ALA A 195 -16.41 8.16 -30.17
CA ALA A 195 -17.55 8.61 -29.38
C ALA A 195 -18.76 7.68 -29.54
N GLU A 196 -18.92 7.06 -30.71
CA GLU A 196 -20.01 6.15 -31.05
C GLU A 196 -19.85 4.80 -30.33
N GLU A 197 -18.64 4.20 -30.31
CA GLU A 197 -18.34 2.97 -29.58
C GLU A 197 -18.52 3.16 -28.09
N ARG A 198 -18.14 4.30 -27.53
CA ARG A 198 -18.36 4.59 -26.09
C ARG A 198 -19.86 4.66 -25.76
N TRP A 199 -20.67 5.21 -26.65
CA TRP A 199 -22.12 5.23 -26.47
C TRP A 199 -22.75 3.85 -26.51
N GLN A 200 -22.32 2.99 -27.42
CA GLN A 200 -22.83 1.61 -27.52
C GLN A 200 -22.43 0.75 -26.28
N ILE A 201 -21.24 0.97 -25.72
CA ILE A 201 -20.81 0.28 -24.49
C ILE A 201 -21.63 0.76 -23.28
N ALA A 202 -22.01 2.03 -23.22
CA ALA A 202 -22.79 2.61 -22.11
C ALA A 202 -24.28 2.22 -22.14
N GLN A 203 -24.80 1.68 -23.26
CA GLN A 203 -26.19 1.25 -23.40
C GLN A 203 -26.41 -0.26 -23.18
N ARG A 204 -25.36 -1.04 -22.92
CA ARG A 204 -25.40 -2.46 -22.52
C ARG A 204 -25.32 -2.63 -21.02
#